data_98486028ad47573ea0393c4dd521a45e
#
_entry.id   98486028ad47573ea0393c4dd521a45e
#
_cell.length_a   1.000
_cell.length_b   1.000
_cell.length_c   1.000
_cell.angle_alpha   90.00
_cell.angle_beta   90.00
_cell.angle_gamma   90.00
#
_symmetry.space_group_name_H-M   'P 1'
#
loop_
_entity.id
_entity.type
_entity.pdbx_description
1 polymer ?
#
loop_
_entity_poly.entity_id
_entity_poly.type
_entity_poly.pdbx_seq_one_letter_code
_entity_poly.pdbx_strand_id
1 'polypeptide(L)'
;MAILTGDVKLLKSAVMADVPEGGGAPTGTAIADGVSNAIFPDISELDRAGGRVNLRKVFASIQTDTTDTYLGGNVIVADPPDDPRVAVTIFSTESVFDRRTEARDRIEAYLNRGSPWNGYLLENHIAGQRAIQLFQREGTELPPIGRTLCLVANEGLATERTQYVRVTRVASERRTFSYVNSGTVTDYPALVVTCDLSDALRQDFPGSTPNRLFTPEAGKTQVRDTVVTDAARYFGAAKTTGAIALGDVAAEVASVFSALVPSAQTETPLLDLTAGGTFETLVDAANGTVAYATSAA
;
A
#
# COMPACT_ATOMS: atom_id res chain seq x y z
N MET A 1 -39.32 -11.55 3.15
CA MET A 1 -38.39 -12.70 3.17
C MET A 1 -37.04 -12.19 3.64
N ALA A 2 -36.37 -12.94 4.47
CA ALA A 2 -35.02 -12.52 4.93
C ALA A 2 -34.02 -12.53 3.77
N ILE A 3 -33.06 -11.63 3.80
CA ILE A 3 -31.94 -11.59 2.84
C ILE A 3 -31.11 -12.87 3.05
N LEU A 4 -30.89 -13.61 1.98
CA LEU A 4 -30.14 -14.86 2.00
C LEU A 4 -28.69 -14.62 1.60
N THR A 5 -27.81 -15.54 1.95
CA THR A 5 -26.38 -15.49 1.60
C THR A 5 -26.15 -15.33 0.09
N GLY A 6 -27.01 -15.92 -0.74
CA GLY A 6 -26.94 -15.81 -2.20
C GLY A 6 -27.33 -14.44 -2.77
N ASP A 7 -27.99 -13.59 -1.98
CA ASP A 7 -28.42 -12.25 -2.38
C ASP A 7 -27.29 -11.23 -2.22
N VAL A 8 -26.29 -11.52 -1.39
CA VAL A 8 -25.12 -10.66 -1.16
C VAL A 8 -24.02 -11.05 -2.12
N LYS A 9 -23.65 -10.13 -3.01
CA LYS A 9 -22.63 -10.38 -4.05
C LYS A 9 -21.59 -9.27 -4.08
N LEU A 10 -20.39 -9.64 -4.49
CA LEU A 10 -19.37 -8.69 -4.89
C LEU A 10 -19.46 -8.50 -6.41
N LEU A 11 -19.54 -7.25 -6.86
CA LEU A 11 -19.59 -6.89 -8.27
C LEU A 11 -18.27 -6.31 -8.74
N LYS A 12 -17.95 -6.55 -10.00
CA LYS A 12 -16.79 -5.96 -10.67
C LYS A 12 -17.03 -4.49 -10.97
N SER A 13 -15.99 -3.67 -10.85
CA SER A 13 -15.96 -2.32 -11.42
C SER A 13 -15.81 -2.35 -12.94
N ALA A 14 -16.03 -1.21 -13.58
CA ALA A 14 -15.92 -1.06 -15.04
C ALA A 14 -14.55 -1.48 -15.57
N VAL A 15 -13.47 -1.17 -14.84
CA VAL A 15 -12.11 -1.55 -15.20
C VAL A 15 -11.45 -2.28 -14.05
N MET A 16 -11.32 -3.62 -14.18
CA MET A 16 -10.66 -4.51 -13.21
C MET A 16 -9.15 -4.66 -13.52
N ALA A 17 -8.47 -3.54 -13.74
CA ALA A 17 -7.04 -3.51 -14.02
C ALA A 17 -6.34 -2.46 -13.16
N ASP A 18 -5.04 -2.66 -12.88
CA ASP A 18 -4.21 -1.69 -12.15
C ASP A 18 -3.60 -0.66 -13.10
N VAL A 19 -4.49 0.14 -13.68
CA VAL A 19 -4.18 1.25 -14.58
C VAL A 19 -4.79 2.54 -14.04
N PRO A 20 -4.37 3.73 -14.49
CA PRO A 20 -4.92 5.01 -14.01
C PRO A 20 -6.45 5.09 -14.08
N GLU A 21 -7.04 4.48 -15.09
CA GLU A 21 -8.50 4.40 -15.32
C GLU A 21 -9.18 3.25 -14.55
N GLY A 22 -8.39 2.44 -13.82
CA GLY A 22 -8.89 1.29 -13.05
C GLY A 22 -9.95 1.71 -12.04
N GLY A 23 -10.99 0.89 -11.88
CA GLY A 23 -12.16 1.20 -11.05
C GLY A 23 -13.35 1.70 -11.87
N GLY A 24 -13.89 2.87 -11.53
CA GLY A 24 -15.11 3.43 -12.13
C GLY A 24 -16.39 2.79 -11.58
N ALA A 25 -17.48 2.90 -12.32
CA ALA A 25 -18.82 2.45 -11.91
C ALA A 25 -18.92 0.93 -11.71
N PRO A 26 -19.88 0.45 -10.90
CA PRO A 26 -20.17 -0.97 -10.78
C PRO A 26 -20.72 -1.51 -12.12
N THR A 27 -20.35 -2.75 -12.43
CA THR A 27 -20.98 -3.52 -13.50
C THR A 27 -22.02 -4.46 -12.92
N GLY A 28 -22.91 -5.01 -13.77
CA GLY A 28 -23.83 -6.09 -13.35
C GLY A 28 -23.15 -7.44 -13.14
N THR A 29 -21.82 -7.53 -13.35
CA THR A 29 -21.09 -8.79 -13.31
C THR A 29 -20.64 -9.10 -11.89
N ALA A 30 -21.15 -10.20 -11.33
CA ALA A 30 -20.68 -10.69 -10.04
C ALA A 30 -19.25 -11.27 -10.16
N ILE A 31 -18.48 -11.09 -9.09
CA ILE A 31 -17.20 -11.79 -8.92
C ILE A 31 -17.53 -13.23 -8.52
N ALA A 32 -16.99 -14.20 -9.26
CA ALA A 32 -17.24 -15.60 -8.99
C ALA A 32 -16.57 -16.00 -7.65
N ASP A 33 -17.37 -16.64 -6.80
CA ASP A 33 -16.89 -17.19 -5.54
C ASP A 33 -16.06 -18.46 -5.77
N GLY A 34 -15.04 -18.67 -4.94
CA GLY A 34 -14.17 -19.84 -5.00
C GLY A 34 -13.27 -19.94 -6.25
N VAL A 35 -13.25 -18.93 -7.09
CA VAL A 35 -12.41 -18.90 -8.29
C VAL A 35 -11.10 -18.16 -8.02
N SER A 36 -9.98 -18.83 -8.28
CA SER A 36 -8.66 -18.21 -8.21
C SER A 36 -8.55 -17.04 -9.19
N ASN A 37 -7.84 -15.99 -8.80
CA ASN A 37 -7.59 -14.80 -9.62
C ASN A 37 -8.85 -14.01 -10.03
N ALA A 38 -9.95 -14.19 -9.30
CA ALA A 38 -11.21 -13.50 -9.60
C ALA A 38 -11.11 -11.96 -9.41
N ILE A 39 -10.24 -11.48 -8.51
CA ILE A 39 -10.02 -10.07 -8.22
C ILE A 39 -8.61 -9.64 -8.64
N PHE A 40 -7.59 -10.33 -8.17
CA PHE A 40 -6.19 -10.03 -8.47
C PHE A 40 -5.57 -11.14 -9.32
N PRO A 41 -4.64 -10.80 -10.24
CA PRO A 41 -3.85 -11.82 -10.93
C PRO A 41 -2.85 -12.47 -9.97
N ASP A 42 -2.21 -13.55 -10.43
CA ASP A 42 -1.08 -14.16 -9.74
C ASP A 42 0.03 -13.14 -9.51
N ILE A 43 0.70 -13.27 -8.37
CA ILE A 43 1.83 -12.44 -7.99
C ILE A 43 3.10 -13.10 -8.51
N SER A 44 3.85 -12.41 -9.37
CA SER A 44 5.11 -12.90 -9.88
C SER A 44 6.22 -12.86 -8.83
N GLU A 45 7.25 -13.69 -9.00
CA GLU A 45 8.45 -13.63 -8.15
C GLU A 45 9.12 -12.26 -8.19
N LEU A 46 9.08 -11.60 -9.34
CA LEU A 46 9.60 -10.24 -9.50
C LEU A 46 8.78 -9.22 -8.68
N ASP A 47 7.44 -9.35 -8.68
CA ASP A 47 6.58 -8.48 -7.87
C ASP A 47 6.80 -8.72 -6.37
N ARG A 48 7.05 -9.98 -5.95
CA ARG A 48 7.39 -10.33 -4.56
C ARG A 48 8.73 -9.76 -4.11
N ALA A 49 9.73 -9.80 -4.98
CA ALA A 49 11.07 -9.30 -4.66
C ALA A 49 11.13 -7.77 -4.73
N GLY A 50 10.56 -7.18 -5.78
CA GLY A 50 10.63 -5.76 -6.05
C GLY A 50 9.53 -4.93 -5.35
N GLY A 51 8.48 -5.56 -4.89
CA GLY A 51 7.28 -4.92 -4.34
C GLY A 51 6.41 -4.25 -5.41
N ARG A 52 5.15 -4.54 -5.39
CA ARG A 52 4.16 -3.95 -6.28
C ARG A 52 2.85 -3.71 -5.55
N VAL A 53 2.25 -2.55 -5.76
CA VAL A 53 0.90 -2.26 -5.28
C VAL A 53 -0.08 -2.51 -6.42
N ASN A 54 -0.97 -3.49 -6.24
CA ASN A 54 -2.09 -3.74 -7.14
C ASN A 54 -3.38 -3.25 -6.49
N LEU A 55 -4.14 -2.43 -7.19
CA LEU A 55 -5.41 -1.91 -6.72
C LEU A 55 -6.57 -2.43 -7.58
N ARG A 56 -7.64 -2.84 -6.91
CA ARG A 56 -8.90 -3.21 -7.56
C ARG A 56 -10.06 -2.58 -6.80
N LYS A 57 -11.05 -2.09 -7.53
CA LYS A 57 -12.29 -1.61 -6.98
C LYS A 57 -13.37 -2.67 -7.16
N VAL A 58 -14.05 -2.98 -6.07
CA VAL A 58 -15.18 -3.92 -6.06
C VAL A 58 -16.35 -3.29 -5.32
N PHE A 59 -17.55 -3.76 -5.57
CA PHE A 59 -18.76 -3.25 -4.96
C PHE A 59 -19.50 -4.38 -4.25
N ALA A 60 -19.88 -4.14 -3.00
CA ALA A 60 -20.83 -5.00 -2.32
C ALA A 60 -22.24 -4.63 -2.80
N SER A 61 -23.01 -5.61 -3.19
CA SER A 61 -24.38 -5.46 -3.70
C SER A 61 -25.30 -6.49 -3.09
N ILE A 62 -26.49 -6.06 -2.73
CA ILE A 62 -27.57 -6.92 -2.29
C ILE A 62 -28.56 -7.00 -3.44
N GLN A 63 -28.76 -8.21 -3.97
CA GLN A 63 -29.64 -8.49 -5.10
C GLN A 63 -30.81 -9.34 -4.62
N THR A 64 -31.81 -8.69 -4.05
CA THR A 64 -33.02 -9.32 -3.53
C THR A 64 -34.25 -8.59 -4.02
N ASP A 65 -35.37 -9.31 -4.15
CA ASP A 65 -36.67 -8.75 -4.51
C ASP A 65 -37.42 -8.18 -3.27
N THR A 66 -36.79 -8.18 -2.11
CA THR A 66 -37.38 -7.67 -0.87
C THR A 66 -36.96 -6.23 -0.60
N THR A 67 -37.78 -5.51 0.17
CA THR A 67 -37.46 -4.16 0.64
C THR A 67 -36.79 -4.15 2.01
N ASP A 68 -36.38 -5.31 2.50
CA ASP A 68 -35.67 -5.43 3.78
C ASP A 68 -34.36 -4.68 3.75
N THR A 69 -34.03 -4.01 4.84
CA THR A 69 -32.78 -3.25 4.96
C THR A 69 -31.69 -4.15 5.54
N TYR A 70 -30.55 -4.24 4.86
CA TYR A 70 -29.36 -4.91 5.36
C TYR A 70 -28.49 -3.91 6.13
N LEU A 71 -28.53 -4.01 7.46
CA LEU A 71 -27.78 -3.11 8.35
C LEU A 71 -26.46 -3.76 8.79
N GLY A 72 -25.41 -2.96 8.90
CA GLY A 72 -24.15 -3.39 9.48
C GLY A 72 -23.30 -4.32 8.59
N GLY A 73 -23.51 -4.30 7.26
CA GLY A 73 -22.67 -5.07 6.33
C GLY A 73 -21.21 -4.60 6.36
N ASN A 74 -20.27 -5.54 6.49
CA ASN A 74 -18.85 -5.29 6.47
C ASN A 74 -18.14 -6.20 5.46
N VAL A 75 -17.10 -5.68 4.82
CA VAL A 75 -16.19 -6.48 3.98
C VAL A 75 -14.90 -6.69 4.77
N ILE A 76 -14.53 -7.94 4.94
CA ILE A 76 -13.33 -8.33 5.70
C ILE A 76 -12.42 -9.23 4.86
N VAL A 77 -11.14 -9.27 5.22
CA VAL A 77 -10.20 -10.32 4.74
C VAL A 77 -10.28 -11.48 5.70
N ALA A 78 -11.07 -12.51 5.35
CA ALA A 78 -11.29 -13.66 6.22
C ALA A 78 -10.08 -14.60 6.26
N ASP A 79 -9.35 -14.68 5.17
CA ASP A 79 -8.17 -15.53 5.02
C ASP A 79 -7.04 -14.70 4.38
N PRO A 80 -6.12 -14.14 5.20
CA PRO A 80 -5.02 -13.35 4.69
C PRO A 80 -4.01 -14.24 3.96
N PRO A 81 -3.22 -13.69 3.02
CA PRO A 81 -2.15 -14.43 2.36
C PRO A 81 -1.16 -15.03 3.37
N ASP A 82 -0.78 -16.29 3.16
CA ASP A 82 0.23 -16.97 3.99
C ASP A 82 1.65 -16.41 3.77
N ASP A 83 1.90 -15.79 2.61
CA ASP A 83 3.19 -15.19 2.31
C ASP A 83 3.38 -13.87 3.08
N PRO A 84 4.40 -13.78 3.97
CA PRO A 84 4.65 -12.59 4.77
C PRO A 84 5.04 -11.35 3.94
N ARG A 85 5.34 -11.53 2.65
CA ARG A 85 5.65 -10.44 1.73
C ARG A 85 4.42 -9.90 1.00
N VAL A 86 3.26 -10.54 1.18
CA VAL A 86 2.00 -10.13 0.56
C VAL A 86 1.10 -9.54 1.63
N ALA A 87 0.78 -8.27 1.50
CA ALA A 87 -0.12 -7.54 2.38
C ALA A 87 -1.42 -7.18 1.63
N VAL A 88 -2.54 -7.27 2.31
CA VAL A 88 -3.85 -6.87 1.78
C VAL A 88 -4.38 -5.69 2.58
N THR A 89 -4.83 -4.66 1.88
CA THR A 89 -5.42 -3.45 2.46
C THR A 89 -6.80 -3.23 1.86
N ILE A 90 -7.78 -2.94 2.69
CA ILE A 90 -9.15 -2.62 2.26
C ILE A 90 -9.49 -1.23 2.76
N PHE A 91 -10.09 -0.42 1.92
CA PHE A 91 -10.66 0.86 2.29
C PHE A 91 -11.92 1.16 1.46
N SER A 92 -12.83 1.93 2.04
CA SER A 92 -14.03 2.38 1.34
C SER A 92 -13.75 3.63 0.52
N THR A 93 -14.44 3.77 -0.61
CA THR A 93 -14.47 4.99 -1.41
C THR A 93 -15.76 5.74 -1.20
N GLU A 94 -15.74 7.06 -1.36
CA GLU A 94 -16.92 7.91 -1.16
C GLU A 94 -17.76 8.04 -2.44
N SER A 95 -17.13 7.91 -3.59
CA SER A 95 -17.80 8.01 -4.89
C SER A 95 -17.86 6.66 -5.60
N VAL A 96 -19.01 6.40 -6.20
CA VAL A 96 -19.24 5.20 -7.01
C VAL A 96 -18.38 5.19 -8.27
N PHE A 97 -17.96 6.38 -8.74
CA PHE A 97 -17.26 6.56 -10.01
C PHE A 97 -15.76 6.73 -9.89
N ASP A 98 -15.21 6.74 -8.66
CA ASP A 98 -13.76 6.95 -8.46
C ASP A 98 -12.93 5.92 -9.21
N ARG A 99 -11.82 6.44 -9.71
CA ARG A 99 -10.78 5.68 -10.40
C ARG A 99 -9.56 5.55 -9.51
N ARG A 100 -8.59 4.80 -9.97
CA ARG A 100 -7.32 4.57 -9.25
C ARG A 100 -6.60 5.86 -8.86
N THR A 101 -6.62 6.88 -9.72
CA THR A 101 -5.98 8.17 -9.46
C THR A 101 -6.60 8.90 -8.27
N GLU A 102 -7.90 8.74 -8.04
CA GLU A 102 -8.63 9.37 -6.93
C GLU A 102 -8.46 8.61 -5.61
N ALA A 103 -8.06 7.34 -5.69
CA ALA A 103 -7.75 6.52 -4.52
C ALA A 103 -6.35 6.75 -3.95
N ARG A 104 -5.54 7.63 -4.58
CA ARG A 104 -4.14 7.85 -4.21
C ARG A 104 -3.93 8.17 -2.73
N ASP A 105 -4.66 9.12 -2.21
CA ASP A 105 -4.49 9.58 -0.83
C ASP A 105 -4.85 8.49 0.19
N ARG A 106 -5.77 7.60 -0.17
CA ARG A 106 -6.10 6.42 0.64
C ARG A 106 -4.97 5.40 0.63
N ILE A 107 -4.36 5.16 -0.53
CA ILE A 107 -3.21 4.26 -0.65
C ILE A 107 -2.04 4.80 0.16
N GLU A 108 -1.76 6.09 0.08
CA GLU A 108 -0.67 6.73 0.82
C GLU A 108 -0.82 6.57 2.34
N ALA A 109 -2.05 6.53 2.87
CA ALA A 109 -2.30 6.31 4.29
C ALA A 109 -1.83 4.93 4.79
N TYR A 110 -1.68 3.96 3.90
CA TYR A 110 -1.19 2.61 4.22
C TYR A 110 0.29 2.39 3.90
N LEU A 111 0.99 3.42 3.43
CA LEU A 111 2.42 3.34 3.13
C LEU A 111 3.23 3.97 4.26
N ASN A 112 4.19 3.21 4.75
CA ASN A 112 5.22 3.68 5.67
C ASN A 112 6.52 3.93 4.93
N ARG A 113 7.33 4.87 5.45
CA ARG A 113 8.70 5.05 5.01
C ARG A 113 9.51 3.81 5.34
N GLY A 114 10.18 3.29 4.32
CA GLY A 114 11.15 2.23 4.47
C GLY A 114 12.59 2.75 4.61
N SER A 115 13.53 1.87 4.32
CA SER A 115 14.95 2.19 4.28
C SER A 115 15.27 3.25 3.21
N PRO A 116 16.41 3.97 3.33
CA PRO A 116 16.90 4.79 2.24
C PRO A 116 17.07 3.95 0.97
N TRP A 117 16.68 4.53 -0.17
CA TRP A 117 16.91 3.92 -1.48
C TRP A 117 18.42 3.93 -1.80
N ASN A 118 18.88 2.99 -2.65
CA ASN A 118 20.28 2.87 -3.05
C ASN A 118 20.79 3.99 -3.97
N GLY A 119 20.04 5.06 -4.10
CA GLY A 119 20.35 6.26 -4.86
C GLY A 119 19.67 7.47 -4.25
N TYR A 120 19.98 8.64 -4.75
CA TYR A 120 19.37 9.89 -4.29
C TYR A 120 18.83 10.69 -5.45
N LEU A 121 17.97 11.66 -5.15
CA LEU A 121 17.36 12.54 -6.12
C LEU A 121 18.43 13.45 -6.75
N LEU A 122 18.64 13.30 -8.06
CA LEU A 122 19.61 14.06 -8.83
C LEU A 122 19.05 15.43 -9.17
N GLU A 123 19.72 16.48 -8.70
CA GLU A 123 19.34 17.87 -8.93
C GLU A 123 17.89 18.23 -8.51
N ASN A 124 17.46 19.44 -8.80
CA ASN A 124 16.17 19.93 -8.34
C ASN A 124 15.03 19.49 -9.27
N HIS A 125 13.93 19.06 -8.68
CA HIS A 125 12.70 18.76 -9.37
C HIS A 125 11.61 19.70 -8.91
N ILE A 126 10.83 20.21 -9.86
CA ILE A 126 9.79 21.20 -9.61
C ILE A 126 8.39 20.55 -9.63
N ALA A 127 7.46 21.19 -8.95
CA ALA A 127 6.05 20.81 -8.97
C ALA A 127 5.53 20.69 -10.42
N GLY A 128 4.67 19.71 -10.65
CA GLY A 128 4.10 19.42 -11.98
C GLY A 128 4.92 18.45 -12.84
N GLN A 129 6.17 18.17 -12.52
CA GLN A 129 6.95 17.15 -13.23
C GLN A 129 6.37 15.75 -13.00
N ARG A 130 6.39 14.93 -14.05
CA ARG A 130 5.95 13.51 -14.03
C ARG A 130 7.11 12.54 -14.19
N ALA A 131 8.31 13.00 -13.98
CA ALA A 131 9.52 12.19 -13.96
C ALA A 131 10.50 12.71 -12.92
N ILE A 132 11.25 11.79 -12.32
CA ILE A 132 12.37 12.09 -11.43
C ILE A 132 13.63 11.43 -11.95
N GLN A 133 14.78 12.00 -11.61
CA GLN A 133 16.08 11.40 -11.88
C GLN A 133 16.74 11.00 -10.57
N LEU A 134 17.21 9.76 -10.53
CA LEU A 134 17.99 9.24 -9.41
C LEU A 134 19.45 9.08 -9.84
N PHE A 135 20.34 9.43 -8.92
CA PHE A 135 21.77 9.20 -9.08
C PHE A 135 22.17 8.03 -8.20
N GLN A 136 22.69 6.98 -8.82
CA GLN A 136 23.07 5.77 -8.09
C GLN A 136 24.33 5.10 -8.63
N ARG A 137 24.90 4.26 -7.81
CA ARG A 137 26.10 3.50 -8.16
C ARG A 137 25.80 2.45 -9.22
N GLU A 138 26.75 2.22 -10.13
CA GLU A 138 26.70 1.08 -11.05
C GLU A 138 26.55 -0.24 -10.30
N GLY A 139 25.74 -1.15 -10.85
CA GLY A 139 25.49 -2.46 -10.25
C GLY A 139 24.48 -2.47 -9.09
N THR A 140 23.91 -1.32 -8.73
CA THR A 140 22.81 -1.28 -7.77
C THR A 140 21.46 -1.54 -8.45
N GLU A 141 20.53 -2.06 -7.68
CA GLU A 141 19.17 -2.36 -8.15
C GLU A 141 18.45 -1.09 -8.63
N LEU A 142 17.76 -1.20 -9.77
CA LEU A 142 16.92 -0.13 -10.29
C LEU A 142 15.53 -0.22 -9.65
N PRO A 143 14.82 0.92 -9.48
CA PRO A 143 13.45 0.88 -9.00
C PRO A 143 12.58 0.07 -9.97
N PRO A 144 11.94 -1.02 -9.52
CA PRO A 144 11.06 -1.78 -10.41
C PRO A 144 9.80 -1.00 -10.75
N ILE A 145 9.25 -1.25 -11.94
CA ILE A 145 7.98 -0.67 -12.36
C ILE A 145 6.88 -1.11 -11.40
N GLY A 146 6.06 -0.16 -10.96
CA GLY A 146 5.02 -0.39 -9.96
C GLY A 146 5.46 -0.09 -8.53
N ARG A 147 6.77 0.05 -8.28
CA ARG A 147 7.28 0.42 -6.95
C ARG A 147 6.83 1.83 -6.59
N THR A 148 6.46 2.00 -5.34
CA THR A 148 6.22 3.32 -4.77
C THR A 148 7.45 3.72 -3.97
N LEU A 149 7.99 4.89 -4.26
CA LEU A 149 9.07 5.52 -3.52
C LEU A 149 8.51 6.68 -2.70
N CYS A 150 9.18 7.01 -1.60
CA CYS A 150 8.84 8.15 -0.77
C CYS A 150 9.93 9.22 -0.91
N LEU A 151 9.54 10.39 -1.41
CA LEU A 151 10.40 11.57 -1.46
C LEU A 151 10.18 12.38 -0.18
N VAL A 152 11.25 12.63 0.56
CA VAL A 152 11.22 13.36 1.84
C VAL A 152 12.16 14.55 1.76
N ALA A 153 11.61 15.74 1.65
CA ALA A 153 12.40 16.98 1.73
C ALA A 153 12.44 17.49 3.16
N ASN A 154 13.58 17.99 3.60
CA ASN A 154 13.82 18.53 4.95
C ASN A 154 13.54 17.47 6.05
N GLU A 155 13.96 16.24 5.82
CA GLU A 155 13.71 15.13 6.74
C GLU A 155 14.15 15.44 8.18
N GLY A 156 13.24 15.21 9.14
CA GLY A 156 13.48 15.47 10.56
C GLY A 156 13.36 16.93 10.98
N LEU A 157 12.99 17.83 10.09
CA LEU A 157 12.78 19.25 10.40
C LEU A 157 11.27 19.56 10.46
N ALA A 158 10.92 20.66 11.13
CA ALA A 158 9.53 21.13 11.20
C ALA A 158 8.91 21.47 9.82
N THR A 159 9.75 21.66 8.82
CA THR A 159 9.36 21.92 7.42
C THR A 159 9.44 20.69 6.55
N GLU A 160 9.43 19.51 7.15
CA GLU A 160 9.44 18.26 6.41
C GLU A 160 8.24 18.15 5.47
N ARG A 161 8.52 17.73 4.23
CA ARG A 161 7.50 17.51 3.20
C ARG A 161 7.72 16.16 2.57
N THR A 162 6.64 15.41 2.45
CA THR A 162 6.66 14.05 1.94
C THR A 162 5.72 13.90 0.75
N GLN A 163 6.13 13.10 -0.23
CA GLN A 163 5.26 12.63 -1.30
C GLN A 163 5.62 11.21 -1.69
N TYR A 164 4.61 10.37 -1.76
CA TYR A 164 4.74 9.03 -2.33
C TYR A 164 4.56 9.11 -3.85
N VAL A 165 5.49 8.48 -4.57
CA VAL A 165 5.52 8.50 -6.05
C VAL A 165 5.63 7.08 -6.57
N ARG A 166 4.69 6.69 -7.44
CA ARG A 166 4.70 5.38 -8.05
C ARG A 166 5.43 5.42 -9.38
N VAL A 167 6.40 4.54 -9.53
CA VAL A 167 7.20 4.41 -10.75
C VAL A 167 6.40 3.64 -11.81
N THR A 168 6.24 4.22 -12.99
CA THR A 168 5.52 3.60 -14.12
C THR A 168 6.43 3.16 -15.23
N ARG A 169 7.59 3.78 -15.34
CA ARG A 169 8.64 3.44 -16.32
C ARG A 169 10.00 3.78 -15.74
N VAL A 170 11.00 2.99 -16.10
CA VAL A 170 12.39 3.20 -15.70
C VAL A 170 13.29 3.15 -16.92
N ALA A 171 14.17 4.12 -17.04
CA ALA A 171 15.26 4.14 -18.00
C ALA A 171 16.55 4.50 -17.27
N SER A 172 17.62 3.81 -17.55
CA SER A 172 18.91 4.09 -16.94
C SER A 172 19.97 4.39 -18.01
N GLU A 173 20.81 5.35 -17.72
CA GLU A 173 21.93 5.74 -18.55
C GLU A 173 23.21 5.77 -17.72
N ARG A 174 24.23 5.14 -18.22
CA ARG A 174 25.58 5.22 -17.63
C ARG A 174 26.24 6.52 -18.08
N ARG A 175 26.62 7.36 -17.11
CA ARG A 175 27.33 8.62 -17.36
C ARG A 175 28.64 8.66 -16.58
N THR A 176 29.62 9.38 -17.12
CA THR A 176 30.89 9.64 -16.46
C THR A 176 30.84 11.04 -15.84
N PHE A 177 31.20 11.11 -14.57
CA PHE A 177 31.28 12.33 -13.79
C PHE A 177 32.71 12.53 -13.29
N SER A 178 33.12 13.78 -13.09
CA SER A 178 34.46 14.10 -12.61
C SER A 178 34.42 14.74 -11.23
N TYR A 179 35.45 14.48 -10.44
CA TYR A 179 35.66 15.18 -9.17
C TYR A 179 37.12 15.61 -9.05
N VAL A 180 37.36 16.65 -8.28
CA VAL A 180 38.73 17.14 -8.02
C VAL A 180 39.19 16.59 -6.70
N ASN A 181 40.32 15.87 -6.73
CA ASN A 181 41.01 15.38 -5.55
C ASN A 181 42.42 15.93 -5.51
N SER A 182 42.71 16.79 -4.53
CA SER A 182 44.04 17.41 -4.34
C SER A 182 44.60 18.04 -5.62
N GLY A 183 43.73 18.71 -6.40
CA GLY A 183 44.14 19.37 -7.65
C GLY A 183 44.13 18.46 -8.89
N THR A 184 43.87 17.16 -8.74
CA THR A 184 43.79 16.22 -9.86
C THR A 184 42.35 15.91 -10.16
N VAL A 185 41.94 16.02 -11.45
CA VAL A 185 40.60 15.61 -11.91
C VAL A 185 40.59 14.10 -12.08
N THR A 186 39.62 13.45 -11.46
CA THR A 186 39.44 11.99 -11.57
C THR A 186 37.99 11.71 -11.98
N ASP A 187 37.83 10.81 -12.93
CA ASP A 187 36.55 10.42 -13.45
C ASP A 187 36.01 9.19 -12.73
N TYR A 188 34.68 9.13 -12.60
CA TYR A 188 33.99 7.96 -12.05
C TYR A 188 32.65 7.73 -12.78
N PRO A 189 32.28 6.47 -13.01
CA PRO A 189 30.99 6.15 -13.63
C PRO A 189 29.87 6.17 -12.59
N ALA A 190 28.69 6.56 -13.04
CA ALA A 190 27.44 6.48 -12.29
C ALA A 190 26.27 6.19 -13.20
N LEU A 191 25.17 5.70 -12.62
CA LEU A 191 23.90 5.58 -13.31
C LEU A 191 23.01 6.80 -13.00
N VAL A 192 22.49 7.39 -14.06
CA VAL A 192 21.37 8.32 -14.00
C VAL A 192 20.11 7.54 -14.38
N VAL A 193 19.22 7.35 -13.42
CA VAL A 193 18.00 6.57 -13.59
C VAL A 193 16.81 7.52 -13.67
N THR A 194 16.17 7.54 -14.83
CA THR A 194 14.94 8.32 -15.03
C THR A 194 13.74 7.43 -14.72
N CYS A 195 12.93 7.86 -13.78
CA CYS A 195 11.69 7.20 -13.39
C CYS A 195 10.50 8.07 -13.80
N ASP A 196 9.65 7.58 -14.71
CA ASP A 196 8.36 8.22 -14.97
C ASP A 196 7.39 7.87 -13.83
N LEU A 197 6.56 8.82 -13.48
CA LEU A 197 5.64 8.72 -12.34
C LEU A 197 4.19 8.64 -12.81
N SER A 198 3.35 7.91 -12.06
CA SER A 198 1.90 7.89 -12.30
C SER A 198 1.26 9.27 -12.12
N ASP A 199 1.79 10.03 -11.16
CA ASP A 199 1.28 11.34 -10.75
C ASP A 199 2.36 12.41 -10.83
N ALA A 200 1.94 13.66 -11.02
CA ALA A 200 2.86 14.78 -10.99
C ALA A 200 3.36 15.07 -9.57
N LEU A 201 4.56 15.61 -9.47
CA LEU A 201 5.05 16.17 -8.21
C LEU A 201 4.14 17.30 -7.75
N ARG A 202 3.71 17.26 -6.49
CA ARG A 202 2.80 18.25 -5.88
C ARG A 202 3.53 19.50 -5.43
N GLN A 203 4.84 19.38 -5.24
CA GLN A 203 5.73 20.42 -4.71
C GLN A 203 7.13 20.25 -5.24
N ASP A 204 7.98 21.25 -4.97
CA ASP A 204 9.38 21.21 -5.35
C ASP A 204 10.18 20.31 -4.41
N PHE A 205 11.03 19.47 -4.99
CA PHE A 205 11.94 18.61 -4.28
C PHE A 205 13.39 18.95 -4.66
N PRO A 206 14.12 19.64 -3.77
CA PRO A 206 15.53 19.96 -4.01
C PRO A 206 16.37 18.68 -3.93
N GLY A 207 17.03 18.32 -5.02
CA GLY A 207 17.92 17.17 -5.08
C GLY A 207 19.38 17.55 -4.87
N SER A 208 20.25 16.57 -4.84
CA SER A 208 21.67 16.70 -4.62
C SER A 208 22.45 16.72 -5.92
N THR A 209 23.61 17.35 -5.92
CA THR A 209 24.55 17.29 -7.03
C THR A 209 25.28 15.94 -7.12
N PRO A 210 25.78 15.55 -8.30
CA PRO A 210 26.55 14.34 -8.44
C PRO A 210 27.78 14.32 -7.51
N ASN A 211 27.93 13.26 -6.73
CA ASN A 211 29.13 13.06 -5.92
C ASN A 211 29.58 11.59 -5.91
N ARG A 212 30.88 11.37 -5.80
CA ARG A 212 31.48 10.03 -5.89
C ARG A 212 31.18 9.11 -4.70
N LEU A 213 30.71 9.66 -3.59
CA LEU A 213 30.34 8.88 -2.41
C LEU A 213 28.93 8.30 -2.53
N PHE A 214 28.16 8.77 -3.50
CA PHE A 214 26.75 8.39 -3.71
C PHE A 214 25.87 8.64 -2.47
N THR A 215 26.15 9.70 -1.75
CA THR A 215 25.39 10.14 -0.59
C THR A 215 24.68 11.44 -0.87
N PRO A 216 23.42 11.58 -0.47
CA PRO A 216 22.70 12.85 -0.65
C PRO A 216 23.32 13.94 0.22
N GLU A 217 23.23 15.18 -0.22
CA GLU A 217 23.63 16.36 0.55
C GLU A 217 22.69 16.57 1.73
N ALA A 218 23.21 17.11 2.83
CA ALA A 218 22.40 17.42 3.99
C ALA A 218 21.31 18.48 3.64
N GLY A 219 20.09 18.28 4.15
CA GLY A 219 18.97 19.18 3.90
C GLY A 219 18.33 19.05 2.52
N LYS A 220 18.81 18.13 1.68
CA LYS A 220 18.21 17.83 0.38
C LYS A 220 17.21 16.68 0.50
N THR A 221 16.45 16.46 -0.57
CA THR A 221 15.42 15.41 -0.61
C THR A 221 16.06 14.03 -0.51
N GLN A 222 15.59 13.25 0.47
CA GLN A 222 15.90 11.85 0.61
C GLN A 222 14.92 11.03 -0.21
N VAL A 223 15.43 9.98 -0.86
CA VAL A 223 14.60 8.98 -1.52
C VAL A 223 14.56 7.75 -0.62
N ARG A 224 13.38 7.32 -0.25
CA ARG A 224 13.17 6.14 0.59
C ARG A 224 12.30 5.14 -0.12
N ASP A 225 12.56 3.90 0.17
CA ASP A 225 11.65 2.82 -0.15
C ASP A 225 10.36 2.92 0.68
N THR A 226 9.36 2.11 0.37
CA THR A 226 8.10 2.07 1.10
C THR A 226 7.77 0.67 1.58
N VAL A 227 7.12 0.62 2.73
CA VAL A 227 6.56 -0.60 3.32
C VAL A 227 5.07 -0.41 3.44
N VAL A 228 4.29 -1.39 2.99
CA VAL A 228 2.83 -1.36 3.09
C VAL A 228 2.40 -1.86 4.47
N THR A 229 1.53 -1.12 5.13
CA THR A 229 0.87 -1.58 6.35
C THR A 229 -0.13 -2.66 5.98
N ASP A 230 0.03 -3.84 6.57
CA ASP A 230 -0.88 -4.96 6.34
C ASP A 230 -2.15 -4.80 7.19
N ALA A 231 -3.29 -4.60 6.55
CA ALA A 231 -4.57 -4.41 7.23
C ALA A 231 -4.96 -5.63 8.08
N ALA A 232 -4.66 -6.84 7.62
CA ALA A 232 -4.98 -8.05 8.36
C ALA A 232 -4.16 -8.17 9.65
N ARG A 233 -2.87 -7.83 9.60
CA ARG A 233 -1.99 -7.81 10.76
C ARG A 233 -2.25 -6.61 11.66
N TYR A 234 -2.50 -5.46 11.05
CA TYR A 234 -2.74 -4.22 11.75
C TYR A 234 -3.96 -4.29 12.68
N PHE A 235 -5.05 -4.89 12.21
CA PHE A 235 -6.25 -5.09 13.01
C PHE A 235 -6.19 -6.33 13.92
N GLY A 236 -5.09 -7.05 13.93
CA GLY A 236 -4.94 -8.25 14.75
C GLY A 236 -5.91 -9.37 14.41
N ALA A 237 -6.47 -9.36 13.20
CA ALA A 237 -7.35 -10.43 12.75
C ALA A 237 -6.53 -11.71 12.59
N ALA A 238 -6.86 -12.74 13.36
CA ALA A 238 -6.26 -14.06 13.25
C ALA A 238 -7.34 -15.09 12.86
N LYS A 239 -6.96 -16.02 12.01
CA LYS A 239 -7.82 -17.15 11.66
C LYS A 239 -8.06 -18.01 12.90
N THR A 240 -9.30 -18.33 13.21
CA THR A 240 -9.62 -19.25 14.29
C THR A 240 -9.08 -20.64 13.95
N THR A 241 -8.43 -21.30 14.92
CA THR A 241 -7.84 -22.63 14.74
C THR A 241 -8.85 -23.75 14.58
N GLY A 242 -10.15 -23.46 14.71
CA GLY A 242 -11.26 -24.38 14.52
C GLY A 242 -12.52 -23.69 14.06
N ALA A 243 -13.40 -24.43 13.39
CA ALA A 243 -14.71 -23.91 13.04
C ALA A 243 -15.51 -23.62 14.31
N ILE A 244 -16.02 -22.39 14.44
CA ILE A 244 -16.99 -22.08 15.49
C ILE A 244 -18.31 -22.70 15.05
N ALA A 245 -18.80 -23.70 15.79
CA ALA A 245 -20.10 -24.28 15.52
C ALA A 245 -21.20 -23.26 15.83
N LEU A 246 -21.96 -22.88 14.83
CA LEU A 246 -23.19 -22.11 15.00
C LEU A 246 -24.18 -22.93 15.85
N GLY A 247 -24.33 -22.64 17.08
CA GLY A 247 -25.25 -23.32 18.00
C GLY A 247 -24.86 -23.13 19.45
N ASP A 248 -23.58 -22.98 19.74
CA ASP A 248 -23.08 -22.80 21.09
C ASP A 248 -22.75 -21.36 21.47
N VAL A 249 -22.67 -20.44 20.49
CA VAL A 249 -22.38 -19.01 20.72
C VAL A 249 -23.18 -18.16 19.73
N ALA A 250 -24.16 -17.45 20.23
CA ALA A 250 -24.73 -16.30 19.51
C ALA A 250 -23.79 -15.12 19.71
N ALA A 251 -22.79 -14.97 18.84
CA ALA A 251 -21.93 -13.81 18.88
C ALA A 251 -22.62 -12.66 18.15
N GLU A 252 -23.16 -11.73 18.89
CA GLU A 252 -23.52 -10.42 18.35
C GLU A 252 -22.22 -9.60 18.29
N VAL A 253 -21.60 -9.57 17.13
CA VAL A 253 -20.40 -8.75 16.90
C VAL A 253 -20.87 -7.31 16.74
N ALA A 254 -20.96 -6.58 17.86
CA ALA A 254 -21.06 -5.13 17.80
C ALA A 254 -19.75 -4.60 17.20
N SER A 255 -19.78 -4.30 15.90
CA SER A 255 -18.76 -3.53 15.19
C SER A 255 -17.32 -3.83 15.59
N VAL A 256 -16.77 -4.95 15.17
CA VAL A 256 -15.34 -5.27 15.35
C VAL A 256 -14.44 -4.25 14.63
N PHE A 257 -14.98 -3.49 13.74
CA PHE A 257 -14.27 -2.51 12.93
C PHE A 257 -15.07 -1.20 12.85
N SER A 258 -15.25 -0.51 13.99
CA SER A 258 -15.45 0.93 13.89
C SER A 258 -14.16 1.47 13.28
N ALA A 259 -14.27 1.90 12.08
CA ALA A 259 -13.35 2.50 11.17
C ALA A 259 -12.13 3.26 11.77
N LEU A 260 -11.28 2.60 12.52
CA LEU A 260 -9.91 3.04 12.64
C LEU A 260 -9.23 2.68 11.32
N VAL A 261 -9.29 3.60 10.38
CA VAL A 261 -8.45 3.51 9.19
C VAL A 261 -7.02 3.74 9.68
N PRO A 262 -6.14 2.72 9.67
CA PRO A 262 -4.78 2.92 10.14
C PRO A 262 -4.12 4.00 9.30
N SER A 263 -3.56 5.00 9.96
CA SER A 263 -2.74 6.01 9.33
C SER A 263 -1.29 5.61 9.45
N ALA A 264 -0.64 5.32 8.35
CA ALA A 264 0.78 5.03 8.32
C ALA A 264 1.66 6.19 8.85
N GLN A 265 1.09 7.37 9.01
CA GLN A 265 1.79 8.54 9.54
C GLN A 265 1.66 8.69 11.05
N THR A 266 0.60 8.19 11.66
CA THR A 266 0.28 8.43 13.07
C THR A 266 0.26 7.16 13.92
N GLU A 267 0.23 5.99 13.30
CA GLU A 267 0.09 4.72 13.97
C GLU A 267 1.24 3.79 13.62
N THR A 268 1.74 3.08 14.61
CA THR A 268 2.78 2.08 14.39
C THR A 268 2.10 0.75 14.07
N PRO A 269 2.32 0.17 12.88
CA PRO A 269 1.77 -1.14 12.55
C PRO A 269 2.37 -2.19 13.49
N LEU A 270 1.56 -3.16 13.90
CA LEU A 270 2.03 -4.37 14.59
C LEU A 270 2.83 -5.20 13.58
N LEU A 271 4.14 -4.98 13.53
CA LEU A 271 5.04 -5.61 12.56
C LEU A 271 5.38 -7.06 12.91
N ASP A 272 5.17 -7.48 14.16
CA ASP A 272 5.53 -8.81 14.61
C ASP A 272 4.56 -9.33 15.67
N LEU A 273 3.63 -10.16 15.24
CA LEU A 273 2.75 -10.91 16.13
C LEU A 273 3.44 -12.15 16.73
N THR A 274 4.64 -12.50 16.29
CA THR A 274 5.40 -13.65 16.74
C THR A 274 6.32 -13.32 17.90
N ALA A 275 6.63 -12.06 18.14
CA ALA A 275 7.53 -11.61 19.20
C ALA A 275 6.82 -11.36 20.54
N GLY A 276 5.92 -12.21 20.95
CA GLY A 276 5.40 -12.24 22.32
C GLY A 276 4.06 -11.57 22.58
N GLY A 277 3.32 -11.17 21.54
CA GLY A 277 1.94 -10.73 21.69
C GLY A 277 0.99 -11.92 21.85
N THR A 278 0.34 -12.08 22.96
CA THR A 278 -0.75 -13.02 23.14
C THR A 278 -2.05 -12.36 22.72
N PHE A 279 -2.72 -12.91 21.68
CA PHE A 279 -4.12 -12.59 21.43
C PHE A 279 -4.97 -13.42 22.38
N GLU A 280 -5.64 -12.78 23.29
CA GLU A 280 -6.70 -13.41 24.05
C GLU A 280 -8.05 -13.01 23.44
N THR A 281 -8.73 -13.98 22.86
CA THR A 281 -10.12 -13.82 22.46
C THR A 281 -10.97 -14.19 23.68
N LEU A 282 -11.49 -13.20 24.35
CA LEU A 282 -12.45 -13.43 25.44
C LEU A 282 -13.85 -13.55 24.81
N VAL A 283 -14.38 -14.76 24.80
CA VAL A 283 -15.77 -15.00 24.47
C VAL A 283 -16.56 -15.00 25.77
N ASP A 284 -17.34 -13.97 26.03
CA ASP A 284 -18.33 -14.00 27.10
C ASP A 284 -19.57 -14.74 26.60
N ALA A 285 -19.62 -16.02 26.95
CA ALA A 285 -20.71 -16.91 26.57
C ALA A 285 -22.07 -16.49 27.16
N ALA A 286 -22.10 -15.65 28.21
CA ALA A 286 -23.34 -15.21 28.84
C ALA A 286 -24.00 -14.05 28.08
N ASN A 287 -23.22 -13.21 27.40
CA ASN A 287 -23.71 -12.04 26.72
C ASN A 287 -23.47 -12.04 25.20
N GLY A 288 -22.85 -13.09 24.66
CA GLY A 288 -22.56 -13.17 23.21
C GLY A 288 -21.57 -12.11 22.72
N THR A 289 -20.80 -11.51 23.60
CA THR A 289 -19.85 -10.45 23.24
C THR A 289 -18.47 -11.04 23.02
N VAL A 290 -17.89 -10.80 21.87
CA VAL A 290 -16.49 -11.14 21.57
C VAL A 290 -15.66 -9.88 21.79
N ALA A 291 -14.82 -9.87 22.82
CA ALA A 291 -13.87 -8.79 23.05
C ALA A 291 -12.46 -9.24 22.61
N TYR A 292 -11.79 -8.43 21.81
CA TYR A 292 -10.39 -8.62 21.47
C TYR A 292 -9.53 -7.76 22.39
N ALA A 293 -8.67 -8.38 23.18
CA ALA A 293 -7.67 -7.66 23.94
C ALA A 293 -6.30 -7.89 23.30
N THR A 294 -5.63 -6.83 22.91
CA THR A 294 -4.21 -6.87 22.58
C THR A 294 -3.42 -6.48 23.81
N SER A 295 -2.62 -7.38 24.36
CA SER A 295 -1.59 -6.98 25.31
C SER A 295 -0.30 -6.74 24.56
N ALA A 296 0.15 -5.49 24.52
CA ALA A 296 1.54 -5.20 24.18
C ALA A 296 2.40 -5.56 25.40
N ALA A 297 3.43 -6.38 25.18
CA ALA A 297 4.47 -6.64 26.18
C ALA A 297 5.43 -5.46 26.26
#